data_39f4d785aec0c14d7d41773fbfd8d448
#
_entry.id   39f4d785aec0c14d7d41773fbfd8d448
#
_cell.length_a   1.000
_cell.length_b   1.000
_cell.length_c   1.000
_cell.angle_alpha   90.00
_cell.angle_beta   90.00
_cell.angle_gamma   90.00
#
_symmetry.space_group_name_H-M   'P 1'
#
loop_
_entity.id
_entity.type
_entity.pdbx_description
1 polymer ?
#
loop_
_entity_poly.entity_id
_entity_poly.type
_entity_poly.pdbx_seq_one_letter_code
_entity_poly.pdbx_strand_id
1 'polypeptide(L)'
;MARIVSMEEAANRGDMADLQWFWHHMLQTDVTVASAVAKRLSHIDSLDWEIRTIETADPVLAQEQTDVLRYAYDRIENLKEAAAKLAFAVFTGHSVLEKIKTGYGPLVSRMEYIPPWYWNRDNKTRRWYFNPESRPGTHQGDLANEQDLMIHAPGDPLFKSIGRHFFSKQLALADWDIALENGANQSIFVIGPPGTTPEKEQEYLTLAENVTSNLRGYLPNGADVKVTDLAARSKMPYFERIDYADKQIVMAATGGLLTMLAQSGSGTLAGNAHSDTLVGLARADAAKISEVFQRSIDREVLKAFFPGQPTAVY
;
A
#
# COMPACT_ATOMS: atom_id res chain seq x y z
N MET A 1 10.46 -7.37 -11.96
CA MET A 1 11.36 -6.52 -11.15
C MET A 1 11.83 -5.27 -11.91
N ALA A 2 12.38 -5.38 -13.12
CA ALA A 2 12.86 -4.22 -13.90
C ALA A 2 11.82 -3.09 -14.07
N ARG A 3 10.54 -3.44 -14.33
CA ARG A 3 9.46 -2.45 -14.45
C ARG A 3 9.22 -1.66 -13.15
N ILE A 4 9.31 -2.30 -11.99
CA ILE A 4 9.15 -1.61 -10.70
C ILE A 4 10.30 -0.61 -10.50
N VAL A 5 11.52 -1.01 -10.77
CA VAL A 5 12.70 -0.14 -10.70
C VAL A 5 12.53 1.07 -11.62
N SER A 6 12.07 0.87 -12.86
CA SER A 6 11.79 1.96 -13.82
C SER A 6 10.73 2.93 -13.30
N MET A 7 9.64 2.44 -12.67
CA MET A 7 8.61 3.29 -12.06
C MET A 7 9.15 4.05 -10.83
N GLU A 8 9.98 3.41 -9.99
CA GLU A 8 10.65 4.06 -8.87
C GLU A 8 11.60 5.18 -9.35
N GLU A 9 12.35 4.93 -10.42
CA GLU A 9 13.23 5.94 -11.02
C GLU A 9 12.45 7.11 -11.63
N ALA A 10 11.32 6.86 -12.29
CA ALA A 10 10.44 7.90 -12.80
C ALA A 10 9.87 8.74 -11.65
N ALA A 11 9.38 8.10 -10.58
CA ALA A 11 8.88 8.78 -9.38
C ALA A 11 9.97 9.62 -8.69
N ASN A 12 11.21 9.14 -8.64
CA ASN A 12 12.35 9.90 -8.13
C ASN A 12 12.66 11.14 -8.99
N ARG A 13 12.28 11.16 -10.25
CA ARG A 13 12.36 12.35 -11.13
C ARG A 13 11.14 13.26 -11.03
N GLY A 14 10.11 12.88 -10.28
CA GLY A 14 8.90 13.65 -10.07
C GLY A 14 7.66 13.15 -10.82
N ASP A 15 7.81 12.12 -11.67
CA ASP A 15 6.73 11.43 -12.36
C ASP A 15 6.25 10.24 -11.53
N MET A 16 5.19 10.46 -10.75
CA MET A 16 4.75 9.50 -9.74
C MET A 16 3.55 8.65 -10.18
N ALA A 17 2.87 8.99 -11.27
CA ALA A 17 1.58 8.41 -11.65
C ALA A 17 1.60 6.88 -11.75
N ASP A 18 2.50 6.30 -12.55
CA ASP A 18 2.57 4.85 -12.77
C ASP A 18 2.85 4.07 -11.49
N LEU A 19 3.72 4.61 -10.62
CA LEU A 19 4.05 3.98 -9.34
C LEU A 19 2.86 4.03 -8.38
N GLN A 20 2.12 5.13 -8.34
CA GLN A 20 0.92 5.28 -7.51
C GLN A 20 -0.22 4.36 -7.99
N TRP A 21 -0.40 4.19 -9.31
CA TRP A 21 -1.34 3.22 -9.86
C TRP A 21 -0.96 1.78 -9.51
N PHE A 22 0.33 1.43 -9.57
CA PHE A 22 0.81 0.12 -9.14
C PHE A 22 0.50 -0.13 -7.65
N TRP A 23 0.75 0.84 -6.78
CA TRP A 23 0.45 0.71 -5.35
C TRP A 23 -1.05 0.64 -5.06
N HIS A 24 -1.85 1.38 -5.82
CA HIS A 24 -3.31 1.29 -5.74
C HIS A 24 -3.80 -0.12 -6.11
N HIS A 25 -3.32 -0.67 -7.22
CA HIS A 25 -3.62 -2.04 -7.63
C HIS A 25 -3.21 -3.06 -6.56
N MET A 26 -2.02 -2.95 -6.02
CA MET A 26 -1.52 -3.80 -4.93
C MET A 26 -2.46 -3.77 -3.70
N LEU A 27 -2.88 -2.58 -3.29
CA LEU A 27 -3.78 -2.39 -2.15
C LEU A 27 -5.16 -3.03 -2.38
N GLN A 28 -5.65 -3.01 -3.62
CA GLN A 28 -6.96 -3.58 -3.96
C GLN A 28 -6.95 -5.09 -4.15
N THR A 29 -5.83 -5.67 -4.54
CA THR A 29 -5.75 -7.07 -4.96
C THR A 29 -5.11 -8.00 -3.92
N ASP A 30 -4.32 -7.47 -2.99
CA ASP A 30 -3.65 -8.28 -1.97
C ASP A 30 -4.27 -8.09 -0.59
N VAL A 31 -4.85 -9.15 -0.06
CA VAL A 31 -5.55 -9.16 1.24
C VAL A 31 -4.60 -8.81 2.39
N THR A 32 -3.36 -9.29 2.36
CA THR A 32 -2.36 -9.01 3.42
C THR A 32 -1.99 -7.54 3.44
N VAL A 33 -1.77 -6.94 2.25
CA VAL A 33 -1.49 -5.50 2.13
C VAL A 33 -2.68 -4.67 2.63
N ALA A 34 -3.88 -4.97 2.14
CA ALA A 34 -5.09 -4.24 2.53
C ALA A 34 -5.33 -4.28 4.05
N SER A 35 -5.21 -5.47 4.64
CA SER A 35 -5.42 -5.68 6.07
C SER A 35 -4.35 -4.97 6.92
N ALA A 36 -3.08 -5.03 6.51
CA ALA A 36 -1.98 -4.39 7.23
C ALA A 36 -2.08 -2.86 7.20
N VAL A 37 -2.47 -2.28 6.07
CA VAL A 37 -2.73 -0.84 5.92
C VAL A 37 -3.92 -0.42 6.77
N ALA A 38 -5.05 -1.13 6.68
CA ALA A 38 -6.25 -0.85 7.46
C ALA A 38 -5.96 -0.91 8.97
N LYS A 39 -5.18 -1.91 9.41
CA LYS A 39 -4.77 -2.06 10.81
C LYS A 39 -3.98 -0.86 11.32
N ARG A 40 -3.01 -0.35 10.55
CA ARG A 40 -2.24 0.84 10.95
C ARG A 40 -3.11 2.09 11.01
N LEU A 41 -3.94 2.32 10.00
CA LEU A 41 -4.80 3.50 9.94
C LEU A 41 -5.87 3.51 11.04
N SER A 42 -6.42 2.36 11.40
CA SER A 42 -7.44 2.25 12.46
C SER A 42 -6.96 2.74 13.84
N HIS A 43 -5.65 2.72 14.10
CA HIS A 43 -5.09 3.25 15.35
C HIS A 43 -5.06 4.78 15.36
N ILE A 44 -4.97 5.41 14.20
CA ILE A 44 -5.05 6.88 14.08
C ILE A 44 -6.49 7.35 14.31
N ASP A 45 -7.47 6.63 13.76
CA ASP A 45 -8.90 6.93 13.96
C ASP A 45 -9.32 6.83 15.42
N SER A 46 -8.59 6.04 16.23
CA SER A 46 -8.84 5.88 17.65
C SER A 46 -8.22 6.95 18.55
N LEU A 47 -7.39 7.84 17.99
CA LEU A 47 -6.77 8.91 18.75
C LEU A 47 -7.71 10.09 18.90
N ASP A 48 -7.69 10.70 20.10
CA ASP A 48 -8.33 11.98 20.35
C ASP A 48 -7.37 13.11 20.03
N TRP A 49 -7.93 14.27 19.72
CA TRP A 49 -7.18 15.49 19.46
C TRP A 49 -7.56 16.57 20.46
N GLU A 50 -6.60 17.45 20.75
CA GLU A 50 -6.82 18.59 21.63
C GLU A 50 -6.02 19.81 21.12
N ILE A 51 -6.50 21.00 21.45
CA ILE A 51 -5.77 22.25 21.21
C ILE A 51 -4.98 22.54 22.49
N ARG A 52 -3.66 22.71 22.35
CA ARG A 52 -2.75 22.97 23.47
C ARG A 52 -2.30 24.42 23.47
N THR A 53 -2.19 24.97 24.67
CA THR A 53 -1.58 26.30 24.86
C THR A 53 -0.06 26.21 24.83
N ILE A 54 0.58 27.26 24.33
CA ILE A 54 2.05 27.43 24.44
C ILE A 54 2.36 27.87 25.85
N GLU A 55 3.30 27.23 26.53
CA GLU A 55 3.61 27.47 27.98
C GLU A 55 3.90 28.92 28.34
N THR A 56 4.46 29.71 27.42
CA THR A 56 4.80 31.13 27.61
C THR A 56 3.71 32.07 27.08
N ALA A 57 2.55 31.57 26.69
CA ALA A 57 1.50 32.38 26.10
C ALA A 57 0.71 33.19 27.13
N ASP A 58 0.14 34.32 26.70
CA ASP A 58 -0.87 35.04 27.46
C ASP A 58 -2.12 34.14 27.63
N PRO A 59 -2.56 33.85 28.86
CA PRO A 59 -3.68 32.96 29.11
C PRO A 59 -5.01 33.45 28.51
N VAL A 60 -5.24 34.76 28.45
CA VAL A 60 -6.45 35.36 27.89
C VAL A 60 -6.46 35.14 26.37
N LEU A 61 -5.36 35.53 25.72
CA LEU A 61 -5.20 35.35 24.28
C LEU A 61 -5.28 33.85 23.88
N ALA A 62 -4.65 32.99 24.69
CA ALA A 62 -4.68 31.56 24.46
C ALA A 62 -6.11 30.98 24.54
N GLN A 63 -6.93 31.44 25.47
CA GLN A 63 -8.33 31.02 25.58
C GLN A 63 -9.13 31.49 24.37
N GLU A 64 -8.99 32.76 23.97
CA GLU A 64 -9.69 33.30 22.79
C GLU A 64 -9.30 32.56 21.50
N GLN A 65 -8.01 32.30 21.30
CA GLN A 65 -7.50 31.54 20.16
C GLN A 65 -8.02 30.10 20.16
N THR A 66 -8.05 29.45 21.33
CA THR A 66 -8.59 28.09 21.51
C THR A 66 -10.06 28.02 21.10
N ASP A 67 -10.88 28.99 21.53
CA ASP A 67 -12.32 29.03 21.26
C ASP A 67 -12.58 29.24 19.76
N VAL A 68 -11.80 30.08 19.10
CA VAL A 68 -11.89 30.30 17.65
C VAL A 68 -11.44 29.07 16.87
N LEU A 69 -10.35 28.40 17.26
CA LEU A 69 -9.93 27.17 16.60
C LEU A 69 -10.95 26.03 16.80
N ARG A 70 -11.48 25.86 18.02
CA ARG A 70 -12.56 24.89 18.25
C ARG A 70 -13.75 25.14 17.33
N TYR A 71 -14.21 26.39 17.27
CA TYR A 71 -15.29 26.79 16.35
C TYR A 71 -14.95 26.44 14.90
N ALA A 72 -13.71 26.63 14.45
CA ALA A 72 -13.28 26.31 13.10
C ALA A 72 -13.27 24.77 12.86
N TYR A 73 -12.74 23.99 13.78
CA TYR A 73 -12.66 22.53 13.66
C TYR A 73 -14.02 21.83 13.78
N ASP A 74 -14.92 22.32 14.66
CA ASP A 74 -16.28 21.78 14.83
C ASP A 74 -17.15 21.91 13.58
N ARG A 75 -16.76 22.77 12.65
CA ARG A 75 -17.45 22.97 11.36
C ARG A 75 -16.96 22.07 10.25
N ILE A 76 -15.86 21.35 10.45
CA ILE A 76 -15.31 20.44 9.46
C ILE A 76 -16.09 19.12 9.51
N GLU A 77 -16.90 18.85 8.48
CA GLU A 77 -17.81 17.70 8.43
C GLU A 77 -17.08 16.34 8.50
N ASN A 78 -15.87 16.26 7.91
CA ASN A 78 -15.13 15.01 7.73
C ASN A 78 -13.73 15.03 8.33
N LEU A 79 -13.53 15.67 9.47
CA LEU A 79 -12.22 15.86 10.09
C LEU A 79 -11.46 14.53 10.32
N LYS A 80 -12.12 13.51 10.87
CA LYS A 80 -11.51 12.18 11.12
C LYS A 80 -11.13 11.48 9.82
N GLU A 81 -12.02 11.51 8.83
CA GLU A 81 -11.72 10.94 7.50
C GLU A 81 -10.51 11.65 6.86
N ALA A 82 -10.47 12.97 6.93
CA ALA A 82 -9.37 13.76 6.41
C ALA A 82 -8.04 13.42 7.09
N ALA A 83 -8.04 13.27 8.42
CA ALA A 83 -6.86 12.82 9.17
C ALA A 83 -6.38 11.45 8.72
N ALA A 84 -7.29 10.48 8.54
CA ALA A 84 -6.97 9.14 8.03
C ALA A 84 -6.39 9.19 6.61
N LYS A 85 -6.93 10.06 5.73
CA LYS A 85 -6.39 10.28 4.39
C LYS A 85 -5.00 10.91 4.41
N LEU A 86 -4.73 11.86 5.31
CA LEU A 86 -3.38 12.40 5.50
C LEU A 86 -2.41 11.33 6.03
N ALA A 87 -2.86 10.49 6.96
CA ALA A 87 -2.07 9.36 7.47
C ALA A 87 -1.65 8.39 6.38
N PHE A 88 -2.47 8.20 5.37
CA PHE A 88 -2.17 7.31 4.23
C PHE A 88 -0.91 7.73 3.48
N ALA A 89 -0.47 8.97 3.59
CA ALA A 89 0.79 9.47 3.03
C ALA A 89 2.03 8.65 3.45
N VAL A 90 2.02 8.01 4.62
CA VAL A 90 3.10 7.11 5.08
C VAL A 90 3.31 5.95 4.12
N PHE A 91 2.24 5.48 3.47
CA PHE A 91 2.30 4.40 2.49
C PHE A 91 2.66 4.88 1.09
N THR A 92 2.09 6.00 0.65
CA THR A 92 2.18 6.51 -0.72
C THR A 92 3.28 7.57 -0.91
N GLY A 93 3.87 8.06 0.19
CA GLY A 93 4.88 9.14 0.18
C GLY A 93 4.29 10.54 0.17
N HIS A 94 3.02 10.69 -0.21
CA HIS A 94 2.27 11.95 -0.13
C HIS A 94 0.77 11.69 -0.09
N SER A 95 0.05 12.64 0.49
CA SER A 95 -1.41 12.73 0.45
C SER A 95 -1.81 14.19 0.31
N VAL A 96 -2.80 14.45 -0.50
CA VAL A 96 -3.29 15.80 -0.78
C VAL A 96 -4.79 15.87 -0.57
N LEU A 97 -5.21 16.86 0.20
CA LEU A 97 -6.60 17.20 0.41
C LEU A 97 -6.84 18.62 -0.09
N GLU A 98 -7.95 18.83 -0.80
CA GLU A 98 -8.44 20.15 -1.15
C GLU A 98 -9.33 20.70 -0.03
N LYS A 99 -9.10 21.95 0.38
CA LYS A 99 -9.88 22.64 1.39
C LYS A 99 -11.12 23.28 0.74
N ILE A 100 -12.29 22.77 1.07
CA ILE A 100 -13.58 23.38 0.66
C ILE A 100 -13.96 24.41 1.72
N LYS A 101 -13.85 25.70 1.35
CA LYS A 101 -14.10 26.83 2.25
C LYS A 101 -15.56 27.30 2.18
N THR A 102 -16.08 27.77 3.30
CA THR A 102 -17.42 28.35 3.38
C THR A 102 -17.32 29.86 3.16
N GLY A 103 -17.81 30.35 2.01
CA GLY A 103 -17.76 31.77 1.66
C GLY A 103 -16.32 32.25 1.40
N TYR A 104 -16.06 33.53 1.70
CA TYR A 104 -14.76 34.19 1.45
C TYR A 104 -13.79 34.12 2.64
N GLY A 105 -14.14 33.38 3.69
CA GLY A 105 -13.34 33.32 4.92
C GLY A 105 -12.33 32.18 4.96
N PRO A 106 -11.52 32.08 6.05
CA PRO A 106 -10.53 31.02 6.24
C PRO A 106 -11.15 29.71 6.72
N LEU A 107 -12.46 29.67 6.98
CA LEU A 107 -13.12 28.51 7.57
C LEU A 107 -13.33 27.41 6.53
N VAL A 108 -12.86 26.23 6.86
CA VAL A 108 -12.99 25.02 6.05
C VAL A 108 -14.25 24.27 6.49
N SER A 109 -15.12 23.92 5.54
CA SER A 109 -16.30 23.10 5.82
C SER A 109 -16.05 21.61 5.59
N ARG A 110 -15.21 21.29 4.63
CA ARG A 110 -14.91 19.91 4.23
C ARG A 110 -13.52 19.80 3.59
N MET A 111 -12.94 18.63 3.60
CA MET A 111 -11.68 18.34 2.94
C MET A 111 -11.86 17.18 1.97
N GLU A 112 -11.59 17.42 0.70
CA GLU A 112 -11.74 16.42 -0.36
C GLU A 112 -10.39 15.77 -0.70
N TYR A 113 -10.35 14.43 -0.64
CA TYR A 113 -9.14 13.69 -0.95
C TYR A 113 -8.93 13.61 -2.46
N ILE A 114 -7.75 14.03 -2.89
CA ILE A 114 -7.33 13.91 -4.29
C ILE A 114 -6.34 12.75 -4.41
N PRO A 115 -6.68 11.71 -5.20
CA PRO A 115 -5.83 10.53 -5.34
C PRO A 115 -4.38 10.83 -5.73
N PRO A 116 -3.40 10.06 -5.21
CA PRO A 116 -1.99 10.39 -5.36
C PRO A 116 -1.47 10.28 -6.80
N TRP A 117 -2.12 9.54 -7.67
CA TRP A 117 -1.72 9.41 -9.09
C TRP A 117 -2.02 10.65 -9.96
N TYR A 118 -2.73 11.63 -9.44
CA TYR A 118 -2.95 12.91 -10.10
C TYR A 118 -1.87 13.95 -9.80
N TRP A 119 -0.87 13.60 -8.99
CA TRP A 119 0.14 14.54 -8.52
C TRP A 119 1.52 14.22 -9.07
N ASN A 120 2.20 15.27 -9.56
CA ASN A 120 3.61 15.27 -9.89
C ASN A 120 4.35 16.29 -9.05
N ARG A 121 5.62 16.06 -8.78
CA ARG A 121 6.44 16.97 -8.00
C ARG A 121 7.76 17.24 -8.70
N ASP A 122 8.01 18.48 -9.08
CA ASP A 122 9.30 18.87 -9.62
C ASP A 122 10.41 18.73 -8.57
N ASN A 123 11.43 17.95 -8.87
CA ASN A 123 12.54 17.68 -7.96
C ASN A 123 13.44 18.89 -7.71
N LYS A 124 13.52 19.85 -8.65
CA LYS A 124 14.38 21.05 -8.54
C LYS A 124 13.69 22.15 -7.74
N THR A 125 12.45 22.49 -8.16
CA THR A 125 11.67 23.56 -7.56
C THR A 125 10.87 23.10 -6.34
N ARG A 126 10.70 21.77 -6.18
CA ARG A 126 9.89 21.12 -5.13
C ARG A 126 8.40 21.48 -5.19
N ARG A 127 7.94 22.09 -6.30
CA ARG A 127 6.54 22.47 -6.52
C ARG A 127 5.70 21.28 -6.96
N TRP A 128 4.44 21.29 -6.56
CA TRP A 128 3.45 20.31 -6.93
C TRP A 128 2.68 20.73 -8.17
N TYR A 129 2.35 19.75 -9.01
CA TYR A 129 1.55 19.91 -10.22
C TYR A 129 0.39 18.93 -10.19
N PHE A 130 -0.82 19.44 -10.48
CA PHE A 130 -2.01 18.62 -10.62
C PHE A 130 -2.17 18.17 -12.06
N ASN A 131 -2.16 16.86 -12.30
CA ASN A 131 -2.26 16.23 -13.61
C ASN A 131 -3.56 15.42 -13.70
N PRO A 132 -4.68 16.02 -14.15
CA PRO A 132 -5.99 15.38 -14.15
C PRO A 132 -6.08 14.16 -15.06
N GLU A 133 -5.20 14.06 -16.07
CA GLU A 133 -5.17 12.91 -16.96
C GLU A 133 -4.31 11.76 -16.44
N SER A 134 -3.61 11.95 -15.32
CA SER A 134 -2.72 10.96 -14.71
C SER A 134 -1.75 10.30 -15.71
N ARG A 135 -1.32 11.07 -16.72
CA ARG A 135 -0.36 10.58 -17.73
C ARG A 135 1.06 10.62 -17.19
N PRO A 136 1.89 9.62 -17.52
CA PRO A 136 3.31 9.66 -17.22
C PRO A 136 4.00 10.87 -17.84
N GLY A 137 4.91 11.48 -17.10
CA GLY A 137 5.74 12.59 -17.55
C GLY A 137 5.99 13.61 -16.45
N THR A 138 7.21 14.14 -16.41
CA THR A 138 7.57 15.23 -15.50
C THR A 138 6.95 16.54 -15.97
N HIS A 139 6.55 17.41 -15.02
CA HIS A 139 5.92 18.73 -15.30
C HIS A 139 4.60 18.66 -16.08
N GLN A 140 3.91 17.53 -16.04
CA GLN A 140 2.57 17.42 -16.60
C GLN A 140 1.55 18.02 -15.64
N GLY A 141 0.62 18.82 -16.19
CA GLY A 141 -0.49 19.41 -15.44
C GLY A 141 -0.26 20.86 -15.00
N ASP A 142 -1.17 21.35 -14.18
CA ASP A 142 -1.21 22.73 -13.71
C ASP A 142 -0.47 22.88 -12.38
N LEU A 143 0.18 24.02 -12.19
CA LEU A 143 0.82 24.34 -10.91
C LEU A 143 -0.21 24.37 -9.79
N ALA A 144 0.01 23.60 -8.77
CA ALA A 144 -0.90 23.51 -7.63
C ALA A 144 -0.96 24.82 -6.84
N ASN A 145 -2.17 25.25 -6.49
CA ASN A 145 -2.37 26.34 -5.54
C ASN A 145 -2.30 25.79 -4.10
N GLU A 146 -1.13 25.82 -3.49
CA GLU A 146 -0.90 25.27 -2.15
C GLU A 146 -1.74 25.97 -1.05
N GLN A 147 -2.31 27.16 -1.31
CA GLN A 147 -3.18 27.84 -0.35
C GLN A 147 -4.54 27.13 -0.16
N ASP A 148 -5.00 26.43 -1.19
CA ASP A 148 -6.27 25.68 -1.14
C ASP A 148 -6.07 24.19 -0.85
N LEU A 149 -4.82 23.78 -0.65
CA LEU A 149 -4.44 22.39 -0.43
C LEU A 149 -3.86 22.16 0.96
N MET A 150 -4.10 20.96 1.47
CA MET A 150 -3.37 20.37 2.59
C MET A 150 -2.50 19.25 2.05
N ILE A 151 -1.18 19.43 2.09
CA ILE A 151 -0.23 18.47 1.54
C ILE A 151 0.59 17.86 2.69
N HIS A 152 0.47 16.55 2.86
CA HIS A 152 1.32 15.75 3.73
C HIS A 152 2.27 14.92 2.90
N ALA A 153 3.58 15.16 3.02
CA ALA A 153 4.61 14.43 2.29
C ALA A 153 5.74 14.02 3.26
N PRO A 154 5.53 12.94 4.04
CA PRO A 154 6.43 12.56 5.13
C PRO A 154 7.79 12.00 4.68
N GLY A 155 7.97 11.68 3.42
CA GLY A 155 9.22 11.13 2.87
C GLY A 155 9.05 9.78 2.22
N ASP A 156 9.98 8.85 2.47
CA ASP A 156 10.03 7.54 1.80
C ASP A 156 8.78 6.70 2.06
N PRO A 157 8.06 6.29 1.00
CA PRO A 157 6.82 5.54 1.12
C PRO A 157 7.05 4.09 1.53
N LEU A 158 6.25 3.58 2.47
CA LEU A 158 6.31 2.17 2.88
C LEU A 158 5.94 1.22 1.73
N PHE A 159 5.09 1.66 0.80
CA PHE A 159 4.73 0.86 -0.37
C PHE A 159 5.91 0.53 -1.27
N LYS A 160 7.03 1.26 -1.17
CA LYS A 160 8.27 0.93 -1.88
C LYS A 160 8.85 -0.43 -1.46
N SER A 161 8.90 -0.72 -0.16
CA SER A 161 9.34 -2.03 0.36
C SER A 161 8.24 -3.08 0.22
N ILE A 162 7.00 -2.75 0.58
CA ILE A 162 5.83 -3.61 0.48
C ILE A 162 5.62 -4.10 -0.95
N GLY A 163 5.71 -3.21 -1.95
CA GLY A 163 5.53 -3.54 -3.36
C GLY A 163 6.53 -4.56 -3.90
N ARG A 164 7.76 -4.57 -3.39
CA ARG A 164 8.76 -5.60 -3.75
C ARG A 164 8.37 -6.98 -3.23
N HIS A 165 7.87 -7.05 -2.00
CA HIS A 165 7.40 -8.32 -1.42
C HIS A 165 6.09 -8.79 -2.06
N PHE A 166 5.17 -7.87 -2.35
CA PHE A 166 3.97 -8.16 -3.13
C PHE A 166 4.32 -8.76 -4.49
N PHE A 167 5.20 -8.13 -5.27
CA PHE A 167 5.61 -8.65 -6.57
C PHE A 167 6.24 -10.04 -6.47
N SER A 168 7.10 -10.26 -5.48
CA SER A 168 7.71 -11.57 -5.24
C SER A 168 6.68 -12.65 -4.87
N LYS A 169 5.66 -12.27 -4.10
CA LYS A 169 4.51 -13.13 -3.75
C LYS A 169 3.70 -13.50 -4.98
N GLN A 170 3.38 -12.52 -5.85
CA GLN A 170 2.61 -12.75 -7.07
C GLN A 170 3.34 -13.71 -8.04
N LEU A 171 4.66 -13.59 -8.16
CA LEU A 171 5.46 -14.55 -8.95
C LEU A 171 5.37 -15.96 -8.37
N ALA A 172 5.50 -16.11 -7.04
CA ALA A 172 5.42 -17.41 -6.38
C ALA A 172 4.02 -18.04 -6.52
N LEU A 173 2.95 -17.24 -6.48
CA LEU A 173 1.59 -17.70 -6.72
C LEU A 173 1.41 -18.18 -8.17
N ALA A 174 1.86 -17.39 -9.15
CA ALA A 174 1.79 -17.75 -10.55
C ALA A 174 2.57 -19.05 -10.87
N ASP A 175 3.78 -19.19 -10.33
CA ASP A 175 4.57 -20.41 -10.47
C ASP A 175 3.89 -21.60 -9.80
N TRP A 176 3.23 -21.40 -8.67
CA TRP A 176 2.47 -22.44 -7.98
C TRP A 176 1.25 -22.90 -8.80
N ASP A 177 0.50 -21.95 -9.37
CA ASP A 177 -0.64 -22.27 -10.24
C ASP A 177 -0.19 -23.08 -11.46
N ILE A 178 0.89 -22.67 -12.13
CA ILE A 178 1.50 -23.42 -13.23
C ILE A 178 1.94 -24.82 -12.77
N ALA A 179 2.52 -24.95 -11.59
CA ALA A 179 2.94 -26.25 -11.05
C ALA A 179 1.75 -27.15 -10.74
N LEU A 180 0.63 -26.59 -10.26
CA LEU A 180 -0.62 -27.32 -10.03
C LEU A 180 -1.24 -27.78 -11.34
N GLU A 181 -1.31 -26.93 -12.34
CA GLU A 181 -1.81 -27.29 -13.68
C GLU A 181 -0.97 -28.39 -14.31
N ASN A 182 0.35 -28.27 -14.28
CA ASN A 182 1.28 -29.29 -14.80
C ASN A 182 1.26 -30.59 -13.95
N GLY A 183 1.04 -30.48 -12.64
CA GLY A 183 0.94 -31.62 -11.74
C GLY A 183 -0.36 -32.40 -11.90
N ALA A 184 -1.44 -31.71 -12.33
CA ALA A 184 -2.69 -32.35 -12.72
C ALA A 184 -2.55 -33.12 -14.05
N ASN A 185 -1.65 -32.68 -14.93
CA ASN A 185 -1.33 -33.31 -16.20
C ASN A 185 0.02 -34.05 -16.02
N GLN A 186 -0.02 -35.30 -15.54
CA GLN A 186 1.18 -36.14 -15.44
C GLN A 186 1.87 -36.24 -16.79
N SER A 187 3.16 -35.92 -16.87
CA SER A 187 3.94 -36.13 -18.09
C SER A 187 4.13 -37.62 -18.29
N ILE A 188 3.46 -38.16 -19.30
CA ILE A 188 3.49 -39.59 -19.66
C ILE A 188 4.42 -39.76 -20.86
N PHE A 189 5.45 -40.56 -20.69
CA PHE A 189 6.37 -40.93 -21.75
C PHE A 189 6.14 -42.39 -22.10
N VAL A 190 5.66 -42.67 -23.33
CA VAL A 190 5.59 -44.01 -23.85
C VAL A 190 6.90 -44.33 -24.55
N ILE A 191 7.59 -45.37 -24.09
CA ILE A 191 8.86 -45.82 -24.64
C ILE A 191 8.57 -47.01 -25.56
N GLY A 192 8.75 -46.83 -26.87
CA GLY A 192 8.63 -47.93 -27.83
C GLY A 192 9.84 -48.88 -27.77
N PRO A 193 9.66 -50.15 -28.18
CA PRO A 193 10.75 -51.10 -28.27
C PRO A 193 11.79 -50.67 -29.32
N PRO A 194 13.07 -51.11 -29.21
CA PRO A 194 14.10 -50.82 -30.20
C PRO A 194 13.69 -51.23 -31.62
N GLY A 195 13.84 -50.31 -32.59
CA GLY A 195 13.47 -50.53 -33.99
C GLY A 195 12.03 -50.24 -34.35
N THR A 196 11.33 -49.41 -33.55
CA THR A 196 9.99 -48.90 -33.83
C THR A 196 10.02 -48.12 -35.16
N THR A 197 9.04 -48.38 -36.03
CA THR A 197 8.88 -47.65 -37.30
C THR A 197 8.15 -46.32 -37.08
N PRO A 198 8.30 -45.33 -37.98
CA PRO A 198 7.64 -44.02 -37.85
C PRO A 198 6.09 -44.11 -37.71
N GLU A 199 5.44 -45.09 -38.37
CA GLU A 199 4.01 -45.30 -38.25
C GLU A 199 3.62 -45.74 -36.82
N LYS A 200 4.45 -46.57 -36.19
CA LYS A 200 4.24 -47.01 -34.82
C LYS A 200 4.57 -45.93 -33.80
N GLU A 201 5.48 -45.02 -34.12
CA GLU A 201 5.72 -43.83 -33.26
C GLU A 201 4.47 -42.96 -33.14
N GLN A 202 3.74 -42.79 -34.27
CA GLN A 202 2.46 -42.07 -34.27
C GLN A 202 1.38 -42.80 -33.45
N GLU A 203 1.32 -44.12 -33.49
CA GLU A 203 0.44 -44.90 -32.63
C GLU A 203 0.76 -44.71 -31.15
N TYR A 204 2.06 -44.69 -30.79
CA TYR A 204 2.50 -44.45 -29.39
C TYR A 204 2.20 -43.04 -28.93
N LEU A 205 2.31 -42.01 -29.77
CA LEU A 205 1.91 -40.63 -29.45
C LEU A 205 0.40 -40.59 -29.18
N THR A 206 -0.43 -41.17 -30.03
CA THR A 206 -1.88 -41.25 -29.81
C THR A 206 -2.22 -42.03 -28.54
N LEU A 207 -1.46 -43.08 -28.22
CA LEU A 207 -1.61 -43.83 -26.98
C LEU A 207 -1.26 -42.94 -25.75
N ALA A 208 -0.19 -42.17 -25.82
CA ALA A 208 0.19 -41.25 -24.75
C ALA A 208 -0.91 -40.18 -24.49
N GLU A 209 -1.49 -39.61 -25.56
CA GLU A 209 -2.63 -38.70 -25.49
C GLU A 209 -3.86 -39.34 -24.85
N ASN A 210 -4.20 -40.55 -25.23
CA ASN A 210 -5.35 -41.29 -24.69
C ASN A 210 -5.12 -41.68 -23.21
N VAL A 211 -3.91 -42.05 -22.80
CA VAL A 211 -3.58 -42.38 -21.40
C VAL A 211 -3.67 -41.12 -20.55
N THR A 212 -3.19 -39.99 -21.06
CA THR A 212 -3.28 -38.69 -20.37
C THR A 212 -4.75 -38.29 -20.15
N SER A 213 -5.62 -38.50 -21.15
CA SER A 213 -7.05 -38.14 -21.10
C SER A 213 -7.90 -39.09 -20.26
N ASN A 214 -7.63 -40.38 -20.28
CA ASN A 214 -8.52 -41.41 -19.73
C ASN A 214 -7.90 -42.28 -18.62
N LEU A 215 -6.65 -42.08 -18.26
CA LEU A 215 -5.89 -42.87 -17.27
C LEU A 215 -5.89 -44.39 -17.53
N ARG A 216 -6.15 -44.84 -18.76
CA ARG A 216 -6.18 -46.23 -19.16
C ARG A 216 -5.58 -46.40 -20.57
N GLY A 217 -4.70 -47.34 -20.72
CA GLY A 217 -4.09 -47.66 -22.00
C GLY A 217 -3.59 -49.11 -22.04
N TYR A 218 -3.50 -49.68 -23.25
CA TYR A 218 -2.87 -50.96 -23.51
C TYR A 218 -1.48 -50.74 -24.12
N LEU A 219 -0.48 -51.43 -23.59
CA LEU A 219 0.89 -51.34 -24.08
C LEU A 219 1.24 -52.66 -24.81
N PRO A 220 1.78 -52.60 -26.04
CA PRO A 220 2.28 -53.75 -26.71
C PRO A 220 3.54 -54.31 -25.96
N ASN A 221 3.81 -55.62 -26.17
CA ASN A 221 4.94 -56.26 -25.54
C ASN A 221 6.26 -55.57 -25.91
N GLY A 222 7.05 -55.21 -24.90
CA GLY A 222 8.32 -54.49 -25.04
C GLY A 222 8.21 -52.94 -24.99
N ALA A 223 7.00 -52.38 -24.88
CA ALA A 223 6.80 -50.96 -24.58
C ALA A 223 6.70 -50.74 -23.06
N ASP A 224 7.16 -49.57 -22.58
CA ASP A 224 7.11 -49.16 -21.19
C ASP A 224 6.53 -47.77 -21.07
N VAL A 225 5.90 -47.46 -19.93
CA VAL A 225 5.41 -46.11 -19.61
C VAL A 225 6.16 -45.60 -18.43
N LYS A 226 6.90 -44.51 -18.62
CA LYS A 226 7.47 -43.73 -17.51
C LYS A 226 6.54 -42.57 -17.18
N VAL A 227 5.94 -42.64 -16.00
CA VAL A 227 5.21 -41.53 -15.40
C VAL A 227 6.23 -40.75 -14.59
N THR A 228 6.50 -39.53 -14.98
CA THR A 228 7.31 -38.63 -14.18
C THR A 228 6.41 -37.95 -13.17
N ASP A 229 6.35 -38.49 -11.96
CA ASP A 229 5.62 -37.89 -10.86
C ASP A 229 6.34 -36.62 -10.38
N LEU A 230 5.89 -35.47 -10.87
CA LEU A 230 6.32 -34.17 -10.39
C LEU A 230 5.85 -33.93 -8.95
N ALA A 231 4.81 -34.64 -8.49
CA ALA A 231 4.33 -34.57 -7.12
C ALA A 231 5.34 -35.16 -6.10
N ALA A 232 6.24 -36.04 -6.55
CA ALA A 232 7.34 -36.54 -5.70
C ALA A 232 8.40 -35.44 -5.40
N ARG A 233 8.39 -34.32 -6.10
CA ARG A 233 9.09 -33.08 -5.71
C ARG A 233 8.27 -32.25 -4.71
N SER A 234 7.62 -32.92 -3.78
CA SER A 234 6.51 -32.48 -2.91
C SER A 234 6.83 -31.43 -1.84
N LYS A 235 7.95 -30.72 -1.92
CA LYS A 235 8.21 -29.50 -1.17
C LYS A 235 8.69 -28.40 -2.11
N MET A 236 7.79 -27.97 -3.01
CA MET A 236 8.04 -26.74 -3.71
C MET A 236 7.96 -25.58 -2.69
N PRO A 237 8.98 -24.71 -2.58
CA PRO A 237 9.07 -23.71 -1.53
C PRO A 237 8.12 -22.50 -1.75
N TYR A 238 7.02 -22.73 -2.48
CA TYR A 238 6.07 -21.65 -2.79
C TYR A 238 5.39 -21.14 -1.55
N PHE A 239 4.88 -22.05 -0.71
CA PHE A 239 4.20 -21.68 0.53
C PHE A 239 5.12 -20.90 1.47
N GLU A 240 6.34 -21.38 1.70
CA GLU A 240 7.33 -20.69 2.54
C GLU A 240 7.69 -19.30 1.94
N ARG A 241 7.74 -19.20 0.62
CA ARG A 241 8.02 -17.91 -0.05
C ARG A 241 6.87 -16.93 0.09
N ILE A 242 5.63 -17.38 -0.03
CA ILE A 242 4.42 -16.58 0.16
C ILE A 242 4.31 -16.13 1.62
N ASP A 243 4.45 -17.06 2.56
CA ASP A 243 4.42 -16.78 4.00
C ASP A 243 5.52 -15.79 4.41
N TYR A 244 6.74 -15.95 3.86
CA TYR A 244 7.80 -14.96 4.07
C TYR A 244 7.42 -13.58 3.55
N ALA A 245 6.85 -13.50 2.35
CA ALA A 245 6.44 -12.21 1.77
C ALA A 245 5.34 -11.55 2.60
N ASP A 246 4.33 -12.30 3.03
CA ASP A 246 3.26 -11.82 3.90
C ASP A 246 3.79 -11.28 5.23
N LYS A 247 4.73 -12.00 5.86
CA LYS A 247 5.39 -11.54 7.09
C LYS A 247 6.15 -10.23 6.89
N GLN A 248 6.87 -10.07 5.78
CA GLN A 248 7.58 -8.82 5.48
C GLN A 248 6.61 -7.66 5.21
N ILE A 249 5.50 -7.89 4.51
CA ILE A 249 4.45 -6.90 4.27
C ILE A 249 3.87 -6.40 5.60
N VAL A 250 3.47 -7.34 6.48
CA VAL A 250 2.92 -7.00 7.80
C VAL A 250 3.93 -6.24 8.64
N MET A 251 5.18 -6.71 8.70
CA MET A 251 6.23 -6.05 9.47
C MET A 251 6.51 -4.63 8.98
N ALA A 252 6.56 -4.41 7.67
CA ALA A 252 6.77 -3.09 7.11
C ALA A 252 5.61 -2.13 7.42
N ALA A 253 4.37 -2.61 7.38
CA ALA A 253 3.20 -1.77 7.61
C ALA A 253 2.96 -1.47 9.09
N THR A 254 3.15 -2.45 9.99
CA THR A 254 2.71 -2.39 11.39
C THR A 254 3.84 -2.39 12.41
N GLY A 255 5.09 -2.57 11.98
CA GLY A 255 6.25 -2.65 12.86
C GLY A 255 6.39 -3.96 13.66
N GLY A 256 5.47 -4.93 13.46
CA GLY A 256 5.51 -6.22 14.17
C GLY A 256 4.61 -7.29 13.56
N LEU A 257 5.04 -8.55 13.65
CA LEU A 257 4.31 -9.69 13.07
C LEU A 257 3.07 -10.10 13.88
N LEU A 258 3.18 -10.07 15.21
CA LEU A 258 2.13 -10.58 16.12
C LEU A 258 0.88 -9.70 16.17
N THR A 259 0.92 -8.50 15.62
CA THR A 259 -0.25 -7.62 15.50
C THR A 259 -1.34 -8.18 14.58
N MET A 260 -0.96 -9.07 13.65
CA MET A 260 -1.86 -9.64 12.64
C MET A 260 -1.72 -11.16 12.48
N LEU A 261 -0.53 -11.70 12.70
CA LEU A 261 -0.20 -13.11 12.48
C LEU A 261 0.09 -13.78 13.83
N ALA A 262 -0.94 -13.90 14.69
CA ALA A 262 -0.80 -14.60 15.96
C ALA A 262 -0.48 -16.08 15.69
N GLN A 263 0.74 -16.51 16.00
CA GLN A 263 1.07 -17.94 16.05
C GLN A 263 0.57 -18.53 17.38
N SER A 264 -0.04 -19.72 17.30
CA SER A 264 -0.43 -20.47 18.50
C SER A 264 0.80 -20.75 19.37
N GLY A 265 0.82 -20.18 20.59
CA GLY A 265 1.95 -20.29 21.52
C GLY A 265 2.69 -18.99 21.82
N SER A 266 2.38 -17.86 21.13
CA SER A 266 2.88 -16.55 21.54
C SER A 266 2.09 -16.08 22.76
N GLY A 267 2.75 -16.01 23.92
CA GLY A 267 2.12 -15.60 25.17
C GLY A 267 1.64 -14.15 25.13
N THR A 268 0.70 -13.80 26.03
CA THR A 268 0.07 -12.47 26.18
C THR A 268 1.06 -11.31 26.27
N LEU A 269 2.25 -11.52 26.82
CA LEU A 269 3.30 -10.49 26.93
C LEU A 269 3.86 -10.05 25.58
N ALA A 270 4.05 -10.96 24.64
CA ALA A 270 4.53 -10.63 23.28
C ALA A 270 3.46 -9.86 22.49
N GLY A 271 2.18 -10.21 22.64
CA GLY A 271 1.05 -9.50 22.05
C GLY A 271 0.96 -8.04 22.50
N ASN A 272 1.14 -7.78 23.79
CA ASN A 272 1.12 -6.42 24.36
C ASN A 272 2.27 -5.56 23.83
N ALA A 273 3.51 -6.08 23.78
CA ALA A 273 4.66 -5.33 23.26
C ALA A 273 4.49 -4.91 21.79
N HIS A 274 3.85 -5.75 20.98
CA HIS A 274 3.57 -5.40 19.57
C HIS A 274 2.43 -4.39 19.44
N SER A 275 1.41 -4.45 20.33
CA SER A 275 0.37 -3.42 20.42
C SER A 275 0.97 -2.06 20.76
N ASP A 276 1.88 -1.99 21.73
CA ASP A 276 2.55 -0.76 22.14
C ASP A 276 3.39 -0.15 21.01
N THR A 277 4.06 -0.99 20.22
CA THR A 277 4.82 -0.55 19.03
C THR A 277 3.89 0.11 18.02
N LEU A 278 2.74 -0.49 17.72
CA LEU A 278 1.79 0.06 16.75
C LEU A 278 1.16 1.37 17.25
N VAL A 279 0.84 1.46 18.55
CA VAL A 279 0.38 2.71 19.17
C VAL A 279 1.46 3.79 19.09
N GLY A 280 2.72 3.44 19.31
CA GLY A 280 3.86 4.37 19.15
C GLY A 280 3.98 4.91 17.72
N LEU A 281 3.82 4.05 16.73
CA LEU A 281 3.81 4.45 15.32
C LEU A 281 2.61 5.37 15.01
N ALA A 282 1.42 5.04 15.49
CA ALA A 282 0.22 5.87 15.29
C ALA A 282 0.39 7.28 15.89
N ARG A 283 0.96 7.38 17.09
CA ARG A 283 1.27 8.67 17.73
C ARG A 283 2.29 9.49 16.93
N ALA A 284 3.32 8.85 16.38
CA ALA A 284 4.31 9.52 15.55
C ALA A 284 3.70 10.01 14.23
N ASP A 285 2.81 9.24 13.62
CA ASP A 285 2.08 9.64 12.42
C ASP A 285 1.10 10.79 12.74
N ALA A 286 0.36 10.71 13.85
CA ALA A 286 -0.56 11.76 14.30
C ALA A 286 0.16 13.09 14.58
N ALA A 287 1.35 13.07 15.17
CA ALA A 287 2.14 14.29 15.39
C ALA A 287 2.45 15.00 14.07
N LYS A 288 2.86 14.26 13.03
CA LYS A 288 3.13 14.82 11.70
C LYS A 288 1.87 15.37 11.04
N ILE A 289 0.73 14.68 11.22
CA ILE A 289 -0.57 15.14 10.73
C ILE A 289 -0.98 16.43 11.43
N SER A 290 -0.79 16.52 12.74
CA SER A 290 -1.04 17.75 13.51
C SER A 290 -0.27 18.95 12.95
N GLU A 291 1.02 18.78 12.59
CA GLU A 291 1.80 19.82 11.92
C GLU A 291 1.18 20.27 10.57
N VAL A 292 0.55 19.36 9.84
CA VAL A 292 -0.15 19.71 8.58
C VAL A 292 -1.37 20.56 8.88
N PHE A 293 -2.17 20.20 9.88
CA PHE A 293 -3.33 20.98 10.31
C PHE A 293 -2.92 22.37 10.79
N GLN A 294 -1.92 22.46 11.66
CA GLN A 294 -1.39 23.73 12.16
C GLN A 294 -0.94 24.67 11.03
N ARG A 295 -0.21 24.12 10.08
CA ARG A 295 0.31 24.88 8.93
C ARG A 295 -0.78 25.33 7.98
N SER A 296 -1.81 24.51 7.75
CA SER A 296 -2.76 24.68 6.66
C SER A 296 -4.13 25.22 7.10
N ILE A 297 -4.47 25.09 8.39
CA ILE A 297 -5.75 25.58 8.95
C ILE A 297 -5.50 26.59 10.06
N ASP A 298 -4.78 26.21 11.14
CA ASP A 298 -4.63 27.07 12.32
C ASP A 298 -4.04 28.42 11.97
N ARG A 299 -2.96 28.43 11.18
CA ARG A 299 -2.32 29.68 10.74
C ARG A 299 -3.24 30.59 9.93
N GLU A 300 -4.03 30.03 9.04
CA GLU A 300 -4.98 30.81 8.21
C GLU A 300 -6.09 31.40 9.09
N VAL A 301 -6.65 30.57 9.97
CA VAL A 301 -7.74 30.98 10.88
C VAL A 301 -7.23 32.05 11.86
N LEU A 302 -6.13 31.76 12.58
CA LEU A 302 -5.62 32.69 13.58
C LEU A 302 -5.14 34.02 12.96
N LYS A 303 -4.52 33.99 11.80
CA LYS A 303 -4.14 35.21 11.07
C LYS A 303 -5.32 36.08 10.67
N ALA A 304 -6.45 35.46 10.35
CA ALA A 304 -7.64 36.19 9.94
C ALA A 304 -8.41 36.78 11.15
N PHE A 305 -8.51 36.04 12.26
CA PHE A 305 -9.25 36.47 13.45
C PHE A 305 -8.40 37.29 14.42
N PHE A 306 -7.08 37.09 14.45
CA PHE A 306 -6.12 37.78 15.34
C PHE A 306 -4.96 38.41 14.55
N PRO A 307 -5.24 39.39 13.66
CA PRO A 307 -4.20 39.98 12.82
C PRO A 307 -3.15 40.69 13.66
N GLY A 308 -1.88 40.35 13.44
CA GLY A 308 -0.75 40.95 14.16
C GLY A 308 -0.51 40.43 15.57
N GLN A 309 -1.32 39.51 16.08
CA GLN A 309 -1.12 38.88 17.39
C GLN A 309 -0.24 37.63 17.29
N PRO A 310 0.53 37.29 18.35
CA PRO A 310 1.30 36.06 18.39
C PRO A 310 0.37 34.85 18.50
N THR A 311 0.83 33.70 17.98
CA THR A 311 0.15 32.41 18.17
C THR A 311 0.40 31.92 19.58
N ALA A 312 -0.66 31.77 20.37
CA ALA A 312 -0.64 31.33 21.77
C ALA A 312 -1.12 29.86 21.93
N VAL A 313 -1.59 29.25 20.86
CA VAL A 313 -2.10 27.86 20.81
C VAL A 313 -1.62 27.17 19.54
N TYR A 314 -1.66 25.83 19.52
CA TYR A 314 -1.41 24.98 18.34
C TYR A 314 -2.18 23.65 18.44
#